data_34b35f232235c5af25edf5e6dbd06688
#
_entry.id   34b35f232235c5af25edf5e6dbd06688
#
_cell.length_a   1.000
_cell.length_b   1.000
_cell.length_c   1.000
_cell.angle_alpha   90.00
_cell.angle_beta   90.00
_cell.angle_gamma   90.00
#
_symmetry.space_group_name_H-M   'P 1'
#
loop_
_entity.id
_entity.type
_entity.pdbx_description
1 polymer ?
#
loop_
_entity_poly.entity_id
_entity_poly.type
_entity_poly.pdbx_seq_one_letter_code
_entity_poly.pdbx_strand_id
1 'polypeptide(L)'
;MKPYREFNYWFIRSSENEFDVLSKANNMEVVGRVVDSHTHSDFTSDDIHNDVVAMDVETEFELYRDRMEYAVGKKIMLSKTTIDAIDLSDKYKQLILGCFMIRAQRAGKDPEDAIAIGKKAITWLDSTDFFIAPASTRFHESFASGLLYHTLNVYNQIVDLHRLTKFNNVSYDSACLVALVHDWCKINLYTPYQRNVKNNETGKWESVIAYNRGNTEFPHGQQSLELARCFFKFDTAEKLAITHHMGHWYTHPAEESSLQTANERYPLVLMLQFADSLAITSY
;
A
#
# COMPACT_ATOMS: atom_id res chain seq x y z
N MET A 1 -2.67 -5.38 -29.65
CA MET A 1 -2.30 -6.05 -28.39
C MET A 1 -1.84 -7.45 -28.73
N LYS A 2 -0.64 -7.87 -28.34
CA LYS A 2 -0.24 -9.29 -28.44
C LYS A 2 -1.09 -10.08 -27.45
N PRO A 3 -1.53 -11.30 -27.79
CA PRO A 3 -2.32 -12.11 -26.87
C PRO A 3 -1.51 -12.33 -25.59
N TYR A 4 -2.21 -12.30 -24.49
CA TYR A 4 -1.66 -12.53 -23.13
C TYR A 4 -1.03 -13.92 -23.11
N ARG A 5 0.27 -14.00 -22.90
CA ARG A 5 0.93 -15.29 -22.67
C ARG A 5 0.64 -15.71 -21.24
N GLU A 6 0.07 -16.87 -21.05
CA GLU A 6 -0.12 -17.43 -19.73
C GLU A 6 1.25 -17.78 -19.14
N PHE A 7 1.58 -17.20 -17.99
CA PHE A 7 2.83 -17.52 -17.30
C PHE A 7 2.71 -18.90 -16.63
N ASN A 8 3.80 -19.68 -16.65
CA ASN A 8 3.90 -20.95 -15.92
C ASN A 8 4.25 -20.74 -14.46
N TYR A 9 4.86 -19.59 -14.14
CA TYR A 9 5.27 -19.21 -12.80
C TYR A 9 4.59 -17.92 -12.38
N TRP A 10 4.55 -17.72 -11.08
CA TRP A 10 4.11 -16.49 -10.46
C TRP A 10 5.22 -15.93 -9.61
N PHE A 11 5.42 -14.64 -9.66
CA PHE A 11 6.48 -13.92 -8.99
C PHE A 11 5.85 -13.03 -7.93
N ILE A 12 6.04 -13.39 -6.65
CA ILE A 12 5.52 -12.64 -5.53
C ILE A 12 6.68 -11.94 -4.84
N ARG A 13 6.65 -10.62 -4.82
CA ARG A 13 7.70 -9.86 -4.17
C ARG A 13 7.76 -10.20 -2.69
N SER A 14 8.93 -10.67 -2.25
CA SER A 14 9.23 -11.02 -0.85
C SER A 14 10.09 -9.94 -0.17
N SER A 15 10.84 -9.15 -0.95
CA SER A 15 11.59 -7.98 -0.47
C SER A 15 11.75 -6.94 -1.59
N GLU A 16 12.56 -5.91 -1.39
CA GLU A 16 12.75 -4.85 -2.39
C GLU A 16 13.23 -5.38 -3.75
N ASN A 17 14.11 -6.34 -3.73
CA ASN A 17 14.76 -6.88 -4.92
C ASN A 17 14.59 -8.40 -5.08
N GLU A 18 13.74 -9.04 -4.27
CA GLU A 18 13.56 -10.47 -4.29
C GLU A 18 12.11 -10.84 -4.55
N PHE A 19 11.91 -11.90 -5.31
CA PHE A 19 10.61 -12.48 -5.63
C PHE A 19 10.62 -13.98 -5.37
N ASP A 20 9.64 -14.45 -4.60
CA ASP A 20 9.37 -15.87 -4.49
C ASP A 20 8.73 -16.34 -5.79
N VAL A 21 9.25 -17.45 -6.34
CA VAL A 21 8.77 -18.07 -7.57
C VAL A 21 7.83 -19.20 -7.19
N LEU A 22 6.56 -19.13 -7.59
CA LEU A 22 5.55 -20.15 -7.35
C LEU A 22 5.22 -20.85 -8.66
N SER A 23 5.32 -22.18 -8.68
CA SER A 23 4.96 -22.99 -9.83
C SER A 23 3.47 -23.27 -9.89
N LYS A 24 2.83 -23.02 -10.99
CA LYS A 24 1.43 -23.41 -11.23
C LYS A 24 1.28 -24.94 -11.33
N ALA A 25 2.29 -25.64 -11.83
CA ALA A 25 2.28 -27.09 -11.94
C ALA A 25 2.34 -27.77 -10.55
N ASN A 26 2.94 -27.11 -9.54
CA ASN A 26 3.12 -27.63 -8.18
C ASN A 26 2.17 -26.98 -7.17
N ASN A 27 0.90 -26.82 -7.50
CA ASN A 27 -0.12 -26.29 -6.60
C ASN A 27 0.25 -24.95 -5.91
N MET A 28 1.01 -24.10 -6.60
CA MET A 28 1.45 -22.81 -6.07
C MET A 28 2.47 -22.89 -4.93
N GLU A 29 3.21 -23.97 -4.84
CA GLU A 29 4.34 -24.07 -3.93
C GLU A 29 5.49 -23.16 -4.39
N VAL A 30 6.22 -22.61 -3.42
CA VAL A 30 7.44 -21.84 -3.71
C VAL A 30 8.51 -22.81 -4.19
N VAL A 31 8.90 -22.65 -5.44
CA VAL A 31 9.92 -23.51 -6.09
C VAL A 31 11.28 -22.86 -6.18
N GLY A 32 11.39 -21.56 -5.86
CA GLY A 32 12.64 -20.83 -5.89
C GLY A 32 12.47 -19.35 -5.59
N ARG A 33 13.55 -18.59 -5.78
CA ARG A 33 13.59 -17.15 -5.60
C ARG A 33 14.37 -16.50 -6.71
N VAL A 34 13.88 -15.38 -7.21
CA VAL A 34 14.57 -14.52 -8.19
C VAL A 34 14.99 -13.22 -7.52
N VAL A 35 16.22 -12.80 -7.76
CA VAL A 35 16.75 -11.50 -7.31
C VAL A 35 16.84 -10.54 -8.49
N ASP A 36 16.29 -9.35 -8.34
CA ASP A 36 16.21 -8.32 -9.37
C ASP A 36 17.57 -7.61 -9.63
N SER A 37 18.65 -8.33 -9.54
CA SER A 37 20.00 -7.82 -9.87
C SER A 37 20.57 -8.39 -11.16
N HIS A 38 19.80 -9.09 -11.97
CA HIS A 38 20.22 -9.82 -13.18
C HIS A 38 21.22 -10.97 -12.99
N THR A 39 21.48 -11.43 -11.77
CA THR A 39 22.63 -12.30 -11.57
C THR A 39 22.42 -13.60 -10.82
N HIS A 40 21.37 -13.77 -10.04
CA HIS A 40 21.20 -15.03 -9.30
C HIS A 40 19.73 -15.38 -9.03
N SER A 41 19.32 -16.52 -9.53
CA SER A 41 18.12 -17.22 -9.11
C SER A 41 18.51 -18.42 -8.23
N ASP A 42 18.10 -18.39 -6.95
CA ASP A 42 18.28 -19.53 -6.06
C ASP A 42 17.04 -20.43 -6.14
N PHE A 43 17.16 -21.56 -6.82
CA PHE A 43 16.11 -22.55 -6.93
C PHE A 43 16.32 -23.66 -5.89
N THR A 44 15.26 -23.98 -5.15
CA THR A 44 15.33 -24.92 -4.01
C THR A 44 14.67 -26.27 -4.26
N SER A 45 14.08 -26.49 -5.44
CA SER A 45 13.41 -27.75 -5.77
C SER A 45 14.30 -28.66 -6.62
N ASP A 46 14.29 -29.97 -6.32
CA ASP A 46 15.03 -30.99 -7.07
C ASP A 46 14.58 -31.10 -8.53
N ASP A 47 13.37 -30.65 -8.87
CA ASP A 47 12.84 -30.60 -10.24
C ASP A 47 13.41 -29.43 -11.06
N ILE A 48 14.13 -28.52 -10.46
CA ILE A 48 14.67 -27.29 -11.08
C ILE A 48 16.17 -27.42 -11.42
N HIS A 49 16.77 -28.55 -11.23
CA HIS A 49 18.15 -28.81 -11.69
C HIS A 49 18.31 -28.88 -13.21
N ASN A 50 17.24 -28.54 -13.96
CA ASN A 50 17.30 -28.46 -15.40
C ASN A 50 17.58 -26.99 -15.83
N ASP A 51 18.73 -26.72 -16.43
CA ASP A 51 19.07 -25.40 -16.97
C ASP A 51 17.97 -24.77 -17.83
N VAL A 52 17.12 -25.60 -18.45
CA VAL A 52 15.99 -25.18 -19.28
C VAL A 52 14.87 -24.55 -18.41
N VAL A 53 14.62 -25.09 -17.22
CA VAL A 53 13.57 -24.55 -16.32
C VAL A 53 14.03 -23.24 -15.71
N ALA A 54 15.29 -23.14 -15.30
CA ALA A 54 15.87 -21.89 -14.81
C ALA A 54 15.77 -20.77 -15.86
N MET A 55 16.12 -21.08 -17.12
CA MET A 55 16.05 -20.14 -18.25
C MET A 55 14.60 -19.74 -18.58
N ASP A 56 13.62 -20.65 -18.38
CA ASP A 56 12.19 -20.36 -18.60
C ASP A 56 11.67 -19.44 -17.47
N VAL A 57 12.06 -19.67 -16.22
CA VAL A 57 11.73 -18.80 -15.08
C VAL A 57 12.33 -17.40 -15.25
N GLU A 58 13.58 -17.29 -15.64
CA GLU A 58 14.23 -15.99 -15.88
C GLU A 58 13.55 -15.22 -17.01
N THR A 59 13.23 -15.90 -18.10
CA THR A 59 12.52 -15.29 -19.24
C THR A 59 11.09 -14.81 -18.83
N GLU A 60 10.37 -15.61 -18.06
CA GLU A 60 9.04 -15.21 -17.56
C GLU A 60 9.14 -14.08 -16.53
N PHE A 61 10.20 -14.07 -15.69
CA PHE A 61 10.42 -12.98 -14.75
C PHE A 61 10.72 -11.66 -15.46
N GLU A 62 11.53 -11.65 -16.50
CA GLU A 62 11.76 -10.44 -17.31
C GLU A 62 10.47 -9.93 -17.93
N LEU A 63 9.63 -10.82 -18.48
CA LEU A 63 8.31 -10.46 -19.01
C LEU A 63 7.36 -9.96 -17.92
N TYR A 64 7.41 -10.55 -16.72
CA TYR A 64 6.68 -10.09 -15.55
C TYR A 64 7.13 -8.69 -15.15
N ARG A 65 8.43 -8.47 -15.02
CA ARG A 65 9.03 -7.18 -14.68
C ARG A 65 8.60 -6.07 -15.62
N ASP A 66 8.53 -6.36 -16.92
CA ASP A 66 8.18 -5.38 -17.94
C ASP A 66 6.67 -5.08 -18.03
N ARG A 67 5.82 -5.98 -17.56
CA ARG A 67 4.37 -5.92 -17.78
C ARG A 67 3.55 -5.84 -16.53
N MET A 68 4.07 -6.41 -15.45
CA MET A 68 3.38 -6.55 -14.18
C MET A 68 4.02 -5.61 -13.16
N GLU A 69 3.34 -5.28 -12.12
CA GLU A 69 3.64 -4.23 -11.20
C GLU A 69 4.88 -4.45 -10.33
N TYR A 70 5.97 -4.46 -11.00
CA TYR A 70 7.30 -4.34 -10.45
C TYR A 70 7.47 -3.17 -9.45
N ALA A 71 6.55 -2.18 -9.51
CA ALA A 71 6.58 -1.02 -8.63
C ALA A 71 6.21 -1.34 -7.16
N VAL A 72 5.39 -2.38 -6.91
CA VAL A 72 5.02 -2.74 -5.53
C VAL A 72 6.25 -3.18 -4.77
N GLY A 73 6.50 -2.51 -3.62
CA GLY A 73 7.70 -2.72 -2.81
C GLY A 73 8.90 -1.86 -3.15
N LYS A 74 8.85 -1.04 -4.21
CA LYS A 74 9.83 0.02 -4.41
C LYS A 74 9.38 1.30 -3.70
N LYS A 75 10.33 1.99 -3.10
CA LYS A 75 10.07 3.30 -2.48
C LYS A 75 9.73 4.33 -3.54
N ILE A 76 8.79 5.20 -3.21
CA ILE A 76 8.40 6.33 -4.04
C ILE A 76 9.17 7.56 -3.58
N MET A 77 9.81 8.23 -4.53
CA MET A 77 10.49 9.50 -4.24
C MET A 77 9.44 10.58 -3.92
N LEU A 78 9.51 11.08 -2.70
CA LEU A 78 8.69 12.19 -2.21
C LEU A 78 9.57 13.39 -1.96
N SER A 79 9.15 14.55 -2.43
CA SER A 79 9.84 15.81 -2.19
C SER A 79 8.90 16.78 -1.48
N LYS A 80 9.40 17.43 -0.42
CA LYS A 80 8.66 18.48 0.30
C LYS A 80 8.60 19.80 -0.46
N THR A 81 9.56 20.05 -1.34
CA THR A 81 9.67 21.32 -2.06
C THR A 81 8.81 21.40 -3.30
N THR A 82 8.49 20.25 -3.91
CA THR A 82 7.64 20.19 -5.09
C THR A 82 6.85 18.88 -5.06
N ILE A 83 5.53 18.97 -4.88
CA ILE A 83 4.63 17.83 -4.97
C ILE A 83 4.03 17.82 -6.37
N ASP A 84 4.47 16.87 -7.19
CA ASP A 84 3.78 16.55 -8.43
C ASP A 84 2.64 15.58 -8.12
N ALA A 85 1.47 16.15 -7.84
CA ALA A 85 0.28 15.39 -7.47
C ALA A 85 -0.18 14.45 -8.61
N ILE A 86 0.12 14.78 -9.87
CA ILE A 86 -0.26 13.93 -11.02
C ILE A 86 0.62 12.69 -11.05
N ASP A 87 1.94 12.85 -10.98
CA ASP A 87 2.89 11.72 -10.96
C ASP A 87 2.66 10.81 -9.74
N LEU A 88 2.43 11.39 -8.56
CA LEU A 88 2.13 10.63 -7.35
C LEU A 88 0.78 9.88 -7.44
N SER A 89 -0.23 10.50 -8.06
CA SER A 89 -1.52 9.86 -8.31
C SER A 89 -1.37 8.64 -9.21
N ASP A 90 -0.60 8.75 -10.30
CA ASP A 90 -0.36 7.64 -11.22
C ASP A 90 0.41 6.51 -10.53
N LYS A 91 1.43 6.83 -9.72
CA LYS A 91 2.15 5.84 -8.91
C LYS A 91 1.25 5.13 -7.92
N TYR A 92 0.38 5.87 -7.21
CA TYR A 92 -0.59 5.27 -6.29
C TYR A 92 -1.54 4.30 -7.02
N LYS A 93 -2.08 4.71 -8.19
CA LYS A 93 -2.95 3.86 -9.01
C LYS A 93 -2.25 2.57 -9.45
N GLN A 94 -0.99 2.66 -9.85
CA GLN A 94 -0.17 1.49 -10.19
C GLN A 94 -0.01 0.56 -8.98
N LEU A 95 0.28 1.08 -7.79
CA LEU A 95 0.40 0.28 -6.56
C LEU A 95 -0.92 -0.43 -6.22
N ILE A 96 -2.05 0.25 -6.33
CA ILE A 96 -3.38 -0.37 -6.12
C ILE A 96 -3.59 -1.53 -7.10
N LEU A 97 -3.32 -1.33 -8.39
CA LEU A 97 -3.44 -2.41 -9.39
C LEU A 97 -2.53 -3.59 -9.03
N GLY A 98 -1.27 -3.34 -8.60
CA GLY A 98 -0.35 -4.37 -8.17
C GLY A 98 -0.85 -5.22 -7.02
N CYS A 99 -1.40 -4.57 -6.02
CA CYS A 99 -2.01 -5.30 -4.93
C CYS A 99 -3.14 -6.23 -5.41
N PHE A 100 -4.00 -5.78 -6.32
CA PHE A 100 -5.04 -6.63 -6.90
C PHE A 100 -4.46 -7.83 -7.64
N MET A 101 -3.46 -7.60 -8.47
CA MET A 101 -2.83 -8.63 -9.29
C MET A 101 -2.13 -9.70 -8.44
N ILE A 102 -1.28 -9.29 -7.50
CA ILE A 102 -0.58 -10.20 -6.59
C ILE A 102 -1.58 -11.06 -5.81
N ARG A 103 -2.64 -10.44 -5.30
CA ARG A 103 -3.67 -11.16 -4.54
C ARG A 103 -4.47 -12.13 -5.40
N ALA A 104 -4.77 -11.79 -6.66
CA ALA A 104 -5.40 -12.71 -7.60
C ALA A 104 -4.51 -13.92 -7.88
N GLN A 105 -3.23 -13.68 -8.13
CA GLN A 105 -2.24 -14.72 -8.34
C GLN A 105 -2.19 -15.70 -7.15
N ARG A 106 -2.05 -15.19 -5.94
CA ARG A 106 -2.07 -16.00 -4.71
C ARG A 106 -3.36 -16.81 -4.53
N ALA A 107 -4.48 -16.26 -4.99
CA ALA A 107 -5.78 -16.92 -4.91
C ALA A 107 -6.07 -17.88 -6.08
N GLY A 108 -5.13 -18.10 -6.99
CA GLY A 108 -5.33 -18.94 -8.18
C GLY A 108 -6.34 -18.35 -9.16
N LYS A 109 -6.49 -17.01 -9.20
CA LYS A 109 -7.46 -16.29 -10.03
C LYS A 109 -6.79 -15.63 -11.22
N ASP A 110 -7.59 -15.40 -12.27
CA ASP A 110 -7.13 -14.65 -13.44
C ASP A 110 -6.73 -13.21 -13.03
N PRO A 111 -5.50 -12.76 -13.33
CA PRO A 111 -5.08 -11.38 -13.13
C PRO A 111 -5.93 -10.35 -13.88
N GLU A 112 -6.51 -10.68 -15.05
CA GLU A 112 -7.36 -9.76 -15.79
C GLU A 112 -8.65 -9.40 -15.04
N ASP A 113 -9.28 -10.37 -14.38
CA ASP A 113 -10.43 -10.13 -13.52
C ASP A 113 -10.05 -9.19 -12.35
N ALA A 114 -8.86 -9.39 -11.78
CA ALA A 114 -8.37 -8.54 -10.72
C ALA A 114 -8.08 -7.11 -11.19
N ILE A 115 -7.49 -6.95 -12.37
CA ILE A 115 -7.27 -5.64 -12.99
C ILE A 115 -8.62 -4.93 -13.23
N ALA A 116 -9.65 -5.64 -13.67
CA ALA A 116 -10.98 -5.07 -13.88
C ALA A 116 -11.58 -4.54 -12.56
N ILE A 117 -11.42 -5.27 -11.46
CA ILE A 117 -11.83 -4.80 -10.11
C ILE A 117 -10.97 -3.62 -9.66
N GLY A 118 -9.65 -3.71 -9.85
CA GLY A 118 -8.72 -2.63 -9.53
C GLY A 118 -9.04 -1.33 -10.26
N LYS A 119 -9.39 -1.42 -11.53
CA LYS A 119 -9.85 -0.27 -12.33
C LYS A 119 -11.15 0.34 -11.78
N LYS A 120 -12.08 -0.47 -11.27
CA LYS A 120 -13.29 0.05 -10.59
C LYS A 120 -12.94 0.81 -9.32
N ALA A 121 -12.00 0.31 -8.52
CA ALA A 121 -11.53 1.02 -7.34
C ALA A 121 -10.87 2.36 -7.71
N ILE A 122 -10.04 2.39 -8.75
CA ILE A 122 -9.42 3.61 -9.26
C ILE A 122 -10.47 4.60 -9.77
N THR A 123 -11.44 4.14 -10.58
CA THR A 123 -12.52 5.00 -11.08
C THR A 123 -13.33 5.61 -9.93
N TRP A 124 -13.57 4.83 -8.85
CA TRP A 124 -14.22 5.35 -7.66
C TRP A 124 -13.34 6.41 -6.97
N LEU A 125 -12.05 6.15 -6.76
CA LEU A 125 -11.12 7.12 -6.19
C LEU A 125 -11.06 8.43 -7.01
N ASP A 126 -11.02 8.32 -8.33
CA ASP A 126 -11.04 9.48 -9.25
C ASP A 126 -12.34 10.31 -9.13
N SER A 127 -13.44 9.70 -8.67
CA SER A 127 -14.70 10.40 -8.41
C SER A 127 -14.78 11.05 -7.02
N THR A 128 -13.75 10.89 -6.19
CA THR A 128 -13.65 11.45 -4.84
C THR A 128 -12.61 12.55 -4.76
N ASP A 129 -12.43 13.11 -3.58
CA ASP A 129 -11.38 14.10 -3.31
C ASP A 129 -10.03 13.47 -2.85
N PHE A 130 -9.88 12.13 -2.86
CA PHE A 130 -8.70 11.43 -2.33
C PHE A 130 -7.37 12.03 -2.80
N PHE A 131 -7.26 12.34 -4.09
CA PHE A 131 -6.02 12.85 -4.69
C PHE A 131 -5.75 14.34 -4.41
N ILE A 132 -6.74 15.07 -3.88
CA ILE A 132 -6.62 16.51 -3.59
C ILE A 132 -6.88 16.84 -2.12
N ALA A 133 -7.41 15.90 -1.33
CA ALA A 133 -7.72 16.10 0.08
C ALA A 133 -6.45 16.32 0.91
N PRO A 134 -6.51 17.09 2.02
CA PRO A 134 -5.44 17.15 3.01
C PRO A 134 -5.44 15.90 3.88
N ALA A 135 -4.29 15.55 4.49
CA ALA A 135 -4.22 14.47 5.47
C ALA A 135 -4.79 14.88 6.85
N SER A 136 -4.76 16.17 7.17
CA SER A 136 -5.27 16.72 8.43
C SER A 136 -5.72 18.16 8.28
N THR A 137 -6.36 18.72 9.32
CA THR A 137 -6.77 20.13 9.34
C THR A 137 -5.67 21.08 9.80
N ARG A 138 -4.70 20.60 10.61
CA ARG A 138 -3.72 21.49 11.29
C ARG A 138 -2.35 20.85 11.54
N PHE A 139 -2.24 19.52 11.46
CA PHE A 139 -1.04 18.81 11.87
C PHE A 139 -0.16 18.48 10.65
N HIS A 140 0.04 17.21 10.37
CA HIS A 140 0.82 16.76 9.24
C HIS A 140 0.03 16.92 7.92
N GLU A 141 0.70 17.23 6.85
CA GLU A 141 0.20 17.30 5.46
C GLU A 141 -1.17 18.00 5.32
N SER A 142 -1.36 19.15 6.01
CA SER A 142 -2.58 19.96 5.93
C SER A 142 -2.57 20.89 4.70
N PHE A 143 -2.32 20.31 3.53
CA PHE A 143 -2.25 20.99 2.23
C PHE A 143 -2.95 20.16 1.16
N ALA A 144 -3.22 20.74 0.00
CA ALA A 144 -3.82 20.02 -1.13
C ALA A 144 -2.97 18.82 -1.54
N SER A 145 -3.59 17.66 -1.76
CA SER A 145 -2.95 16.35 -2.00
C SER A 145 -2.16 15.79 -0.81
N GLY A 146 -2.32 16.37 0.37
CA GLY A 146 -1.65 15.92 1.58
C GLY A 146 -2.01 14.48 1.96
N LEU A 147 -3.25 14.04 1.72
CA LEU A 147 -3.68 12.65 1.96
C LEU A 147 -2.93 11.66 1.06
N LEU A 148 -2.80 11.96 -0.22
CA LEU A 148 -2.02 11.15 -1.15
C LEU A 148 -0.54 11.09 -0.72
N TYR A 149 0.05 12.24 -0.39
CA TYR A 149 1.44 12.35 0.06
C TYR A 149 1.68 11.51 1.32
N HIS A 150 0.84 11.68 2.34
CA HIS A 150 0.89 10.92 3.57
C HIS A 150 0.79 9.41 3.32
N THR A 151 -0.20 8.99 2.54
CA THR A 151 -0.41 7.57 2.22
C THR A 151 0.82 6.94 1.56
N LEU A 152 1.45 7.63 0.61
CA LEU A 152 2.68 7.16 -0.05
C LEU A 152 3.89 7.19 0.89
N ASN A 153 3.93 8.12 1.85
CA ASN A 153 4.96 8.12 2.88
C ASN A 153 4.80 6.93 3.84
N VAL A 154 3.58 6.63 4.29
CA VAL A 154 3.29 5.41 5.08
C VAL A 154 3.69 4.16 4.30
N TYR A 155 3.38 4.10 3.01
CA TYR A 155 3.82 3.01 2.14
C TYR A 155 5.36 2.89 2.12
N ASN A 156 6.11 3.98 1.99
CA ASN A 156 7.56 3.97 2.04
C ASN A 156 8.10 3.46 3.38
N GLN A 157 7.46 3.84 4.50
CA GLN A 157 7.83 3.31 5.82
C GLN A 157 7.56 1.79 5.92
N ILE A 158 6.47 1.30 5.33
CA ILE A 158 6.20 -0.14 5.23
C ILE A 158 7.33 -0.88 4.50
N VAL A 159 7.81 -0.33 3.37
CA VAL A 159 8.94 -0.92 2.62
C VAL A 159 10.19 -1.03 3.50
N ASP A 160 10.50 0.00 4.29
CA ASP A 160 11.65 -0.02 5.19
C ASP A 160 11.44 -0.98 6.38
N LEU A 161 10.28 -0.96 7.02
CA LEU A 161 9.98 -1.79 8.18
C LEU A 161 9.95 -3.28 7.84
N HIS A 162 9.50 -3.65 6.65
CA HIS A 162 9.43 -5.05 6.22
C HIS A 162 10.81 -5.73 6.17
N ARG A 163 11.90 -4.97 6.01
CA ARG A 163 13.28 -5.47 6.05
C ARG A 163 13.72 -5.87 7.46
N LEU A 164 13.00 -5.44 8.50
CA LEU A 164 13.33 -5.80 9.87
C LEU A 164 12.88 -7.25 10.15
N THR A 165 13.75 -8.02 10.81
CA THR A 165 13.50 -9.42 11.17
C THR A 165 12.18 -9.64 11.91
N LYS A 166 11.71 -8.65 12.68
CA LYS A 166 10.44 -8.70 13.40
C LYS A 166 9.23 -8.82 12.48
N PHE A 167 9.32 -8.33 11.24
CA PHE A 167 8.23 -8.27 10.29
C PHE A 167 8.41 -9.17 9.07
N ASN A 168 9.46 -9.97 9.02
CA ASN A 168 9.79 -10.82 7.86
C ASN A 168 8.75 -11.89 7.54
N ASN A 169 7.89 -12.24 8.51
CA ASN A 169 6.77 -13.16 8.33
C ASN A 169 5.44 -12.47 7.94
N VAL A 170 5.44 -11.14 7.85
CA VAL A 170 4.29 -10.41 7.33
C VAL A 170 4.30 -10.50 5.81
N SER A 171 3.15 -10.83 5.23
CA SER A 171 3.00 -10.84 3.78
C SER A 171 3.22 -9.43 3.19
N TYR A 172 4.11 -9.32 2.23
CA TYR A 172 4.52 -8.02 1.68
C TYR A 172 3.37 -7.27 1.02
N ASP A 173 2.55 -7.97 0.22
CA ASP A 173 1.37 -7.39 -0.42
C ASP A 173 0.31 -6.96 0.60
N SER A 174 0.14 -7.71 1.71
CA SER A 174 -0.74 -7.30 2.80
C SER A 174 -0.24 -6.02 3.47
N ALA A 175 1.06 -5.93 3.73
CA ALA A 175 1.67 -4.74 4.32
C ALA A 175 1.50 -3.51 3.40
N CYS A 176 1.79 -3.66 2.11
CA CYS A 176 1.60 -2.60 1.12
C CYS A 176 0.12 -2.18 1.00
N LEU A 177 -0.79 -3.16 0.90
CA LEU A 177 -2.21 -2.86 0.75
C LEU A 177 -2.77 -2.09 1.94
N VAL A 178 -2.49 -2.53 3.18
CA VAL A 178 -3.03 -1.83 4.35
C VAL A 178 -2.50 -0.40 4.46
N ALA A 179 -1.24 -0.15 4.07
CA ALA A 179 -0.68 1.19 3.98
C ALA A 179 -1.42 2.09 2.98
N LEU A 180 -1.79 1.54 1.82
CA LEU A 180 -2.46 2.29 0.76
C LEU A 180 -3.92 2.67 1.09
N VAL A 181 -4.57 1.91 1.98
CA VAL A 181 -6.02 2.10 2.26
C VAL A 181 -6.33 2.55 3.69
N HIS A 182 -5.32 2.64 4.60
CA HIS A 182 -5.55 2.86 6.03
C HIS A 182 -6.35 4.14 6.33
N ASP A 183 -6.17 5.16 5.54
CA ASP A 183 -6.72 6.50 5.71
C ASP A 183 -7.82 6.88 4.71
N TRP A 184 -8.44 5.90 4.04
CA TRP A 184 -9.57 6.16 3.15
C TRP A 184 -10.77 6.81 3.86
N CYS A 185 -10.86 6.71 5.16
CA CYS A 185 -11.85 7.44 5.98
C CYS A 185 -11.77 8.98 5.82
N LYS A 186 -10.64 9.48 5.32
CA LYS A 186 -10.44 10.92 5.08
C LYS A 186 -11.01 11.40 3.74
N ILE A 187 -11.48 10.48 2.89
CA ILE A 187 -12.12 10.80 1.62
C ILE A 187 -13.42 11.57 1.87
N ASN A 188 -13.60 12.70 1.19
CA ASN A 188 -14.75 13.61 1.30
C ASN A 188 -15.02 14.10 2.74
N LEU A 189 -14.01 14.08 3.60
CA LEU A 189 -14.12 14.46 5.01
C LEU A 189 -13.87 15.94 5.25
N TYR A 190 -13.08 16.60 4.39
CA TYR A 190 -12.61 17.95 4.62
C TYR A 190 -13.24 18.96 3.68
N THR A 191 -13.69 20.08 4.24
CA THR A 191 -14.21 21.22 3.45
C THR A 191 -13.25 22.39 3.54
N PRO A 192 -12.70 22.88 2.41
CA PRO A 192 -11.79 24.02 2.41
C PRO A 192 -12.53 25.33 2.71
N TYR A 193 -11.87 26.26 3.42
CA TYR A 193 -12.31 27.62 3.64
C TYR A 193 -11.12 28.58 3.67
N GLN A 194 -11.38 29.86 3.39
CA GLN A 194 -10.35 30.88 3.49
C GLN A 194 -10.23 31.36 4.94
N ARG A 195 -9.00 31.48 5.42
CA ARG A 195 -8.65 32.00 6.73
C ARG A 195 -7.54 33.04 6.62
N ASN A 196 -7.70 34.19 7.28
CA ASN A 196 -6.63 35.17 7.39
C ASN A 196 -5.72 34.78 8.58
N VAL A 197 -4.43 34.71 8.33
CA VAL A 197 -3.38 34.49 9.33
C VAL A 197 -2.35 35.60 9.26
N LYS A 198 -1.78 35.98 10.41
CA LYS A 198 -0.68 36.93 10.44
C LYS A 198 0.62 36.19 10.21
N ASN A 199 1.34 36.56 9.16
CA ASN A 199 2.68 36.03 8.91
C ASN A 199 3.63 36.61 9.97
N ASN A 200 4.25 35.75 10.77
CA ASN A 200 5.11 36.19 11.89
C ASN A 200 6.43 36.84 11.45
N GLU A 201 6.90 36.52 10.23
CA GLU A 201 8.14 37.06 9.69
C GLU A 201 7.92 38.48 9.07
N THR A 202 6.83 38.61 8.33
CA THR A 202 6.54 39.85 7.61
C THR A 202 5.60 40.80 8.36
N GLY A 203 4.91 40.30 9.39
CA GLY A 203 3.88 41.03 10.15
C GLY A 203 2.58 41.29 9.35
N LYS A 204 2.49 40.86 8.11
CA LYS A 204 1.33 41.09 7.22
C LYS A 204 0.27 40.00 7.40
N TRP A 205 -0.97 40.35 7.13
CA TRP A 205 -2.07 39.39 7.06
C TRP A 205 -2.08 38.75 5.68
N GLU A 206 -2.13 37.40 5.66
CA GLU A 206 -2.16 36.60 4.45
C GLU A 206 -3.40 35.70 4.49
N SER A 207 -4.05 35.55 3.34
CA SER A 207 -5.17 34.58 3.21
C SER A 207 -4.62 33.20 2.88
N VAL A 208 -4.94 32.23 3.72
CA VAL A 208 -4.54 30.83 3.53
C VAL A 208 -5.78 29.95 3.44
N ILE A 209 -5.65 28.80 2.75
CA ILE A 209 -6.68 27.79 2.74
C ILE A 209 -6.52 26.94 4.02
N ALA A 210 -7.61 26.81 4.75
CA ALA A 210 -7.72 25.93 5.90
C ALA A 210 -8.88 24.95 5.66
N TYR A 211 -8.99 23.94 6.52
CA TYR A 211 -9.97 22.86 6.33
C TYR A 211 -10.80 22.65 7.59
N ASN A 212 -12.12 22.53 7.41
CA ASN A 212 -13.04 22.02 8.42
C ASN A 212 -13.18 20.52 8.25
N ARG A 213 -13.16 19.79 9.36
CA ARG A 213 -13.41 18.35 9.37
C ARG A 213 -14.91 18.09 9.52
N GLY A 214 -15.46 17.25 8.64
CA GLY A 214 -16.79 16.67 8.77
C GLY A 214 -16.86 15.53 9.80
N ASN A 215 -18.01 14.87 9.87
CA ASN A 215 -18.22 13.68 10.69
C ASN A 215 -18.08 12.42 9.85
N THR A 216 -17.66 11.33 10.48
CA THR A 216 -17.66 9.99 9.91
C THR A 216 -18.77 9.16 10.55
N GLU A 217 -19.33 8.20 9.82
CA GLU A 217 -20.36 7.29 10.31
C GLU A 217 -19.80 6.24 11.27
N PHE A 218 -18.53 5.87 11.08
CA PHE A 218 -17.82 4.87 11.87
C PHE A 218 -16.56 5.46 12.51
N PRO A 219 -15.98 4.81 13.54
CA PRO A 219 -14.66 5.12 14.03
C PRO A 219 -13.62 5.14 12.90
N HIS A 220 -12.57 5.94 13.05
CA HIS A 220 -11.61 6.30 12.01
C HIS A 220 -11.11 5.09 11.18
N GLY A 221 -10.45 4.12 11.81
CA GLY A 221 -9.94 2.95 11.09
C GLY A 221 -11.04 2.03 10.55
N GLN A 222 -12.16 1.92 11.27
CA GLN A 222 -13.30 1.14 10.79
C GLN A 222 -13.92 1.76 9.55
N GLN A 223 -14.02 3.09 9.47
CA GLN A 223 -14.50 3.79 8.27
C GLN A 223 -13.62 3.49 7.05
N SER A 224 -12.28 3.49 7.23
CA SER A 224 -11.36 3.12 6.15
C SER A 224 -11.58 1.68 5.69
N LEU A 225 -11.73 0.75 6.64
CA LEU A 225 -11.99 -0.65 6.32
C LEU A 225 -13.33 -0.83 5.57
N GLU A 226 -14.40 -0.16 5.99
CA GLU A 226 -15.72 -0.26 5.33
C GLU A 226 -15.65 0.23 3.88
N LEU A 227 -14.94 1.30 3.59
CA LEU A 227 -14.74 1.78 2.23
C LEU A 227 -13.88 0.81 1.40
N ALA A 228 -12.76 0.35 1.94
CA ALA A 228 -11.83 -0.50 1.21
C ALA A 228 -12.39 -1.91 0.93
N ARG A 229 -13.22 -2.47 1.83
CA ARG A 229 -13.84 -3.79 1.66
C ARG A 229 -14.85 -3.86 0.51
N CYS A 230 -15.29 -2.74 -0.03
CA CYS A 230 -16.10 -2.72 -1.25
C CYS A 230 -15.33 -3.26 -2.47
N PHE A 231 -14.00 -3.20 -2.43
CA PHE A 231 -13.12 -3.62 -3.51
C PHE A 231 -12.22 -4.78 -3.12
N PHE A 232 -11.72 -4.82 -1.89
CA PHE A 232 -10.75 -5.81 -1.42
C PHE A 232 -11.37 -6.82 -0.45
N LYS A 233 -10.90 -8.06 -0.54
CA LYS A 233 -11.10 -9.06 0.51
C LYS A 233 -9.92 -9.01 1.46
N PHE A 234 -10.17 -8.74 2.71
CA PHE A 234 -9.17 -8.66 3.76
C PHE A 234 -9.21 -9.89 4.66
N ASP A 235 -8.05 -10.38 5.06
CA ASP A 235 -7.92 -11.35 6.14
C ASP A 235 -8.07 -10.68 7.52
N THR A 236 -7.92 -11.46 8.59
CA THR A 236 -8.10 -10.95 9.96
C THR A 236 -6.99 -9.98 10.35
N ALA A 237 -5.73 -10.26 9.97
CA ALA A 237 -4.61 -9.39 10.31
C ALA A 237 -4.73 -8.02 9.62
N GLU A 238 -5.10 -8.02 8.34
CA GLU A 238 -5.32 -6.81 7.55
C GLU A 238 -6.47 -5.96 8.09
N LYS A 239 -7.60 -6.60 8.44
CA LYS A 239 -8.76 -5.89 9.04
C LYS A 239 -8.36 -5.21 10.34
N LEU A 240 -7.68 -5.95 11.23
CA LEU A 240 -7.25 -5.41 12.51
C LEU A 240 -6.19 -4.32 12.33
N ALA A 241 -5.27 -4.47 11.38
CA ALA A 241 -4.28 -3.45 11.08
C ALA A 241 -4.94 -2.13 10.65
N ILE A 242 -5.86 -2.17 9.68
CA ILE A 242 -6.59 -0.97 9.23
C ILE A 242 -7.42 -0.39 10.37
N THR A 243 -8.17 -1.22 11.11
CA THR A 243 -9.05 -0.74 12.20
C THR A 243 -8.27 -0.06 13.32
N HIS A 244 -7.10 -0.59 13.66
CA HIS A 244 -6.31 -0.15 14.82
C HIS A 244 -5.04 0.62 14.45
N HIS A 245 -4.90 1.14 13.19
CA HIS A 245 -3.67 1.81 12.76
C HIS A 245 -3.32 3.05 13.61
N MET A 246 -4.33 3.75 14.13
CA MET A 246 -4.14 4.91 15.03
C MET A 246 -3.63 4.53 16.43
N GLY A 247 -3.52 3.23 16.75
CA GLY A 247 -3.10 2.77 18.07
C GLY A 247 -3.98 3.34 19.20
N HIS A 248 -3.35 3.65 20.34
CA HIS A 248 -4.05 4.17 21.53
C HIS A 248 -4.62 5.59 21.35
N TRP A 249 -4.23 6.35 20.33
CA TRP A 249 -4.66 7.74 20.16
C TRP A 249 -6.16 7.90 19.90
N TYR A 250 -6.81 6.87 19.36
CA TYR A 250 -8.23 6.89 19.00
C TYR A 250 -9.01 5.67 19.50
N THR A 251 -8.40 4.87 20.37
CA THR A 251 -9.05 3.68 20.91
C THR A 251 -9.92 4.06 22.11
N HIS A 252 -11.21 3.74 22.03
CA HIS A 252 -12.09 3.88 23.17
C HIS A 252 -11.64 2.90 24.29
N PRO A 253 -11.70 3.28 25.59
CA PRO A 253 -11.27 2.39 26.69
C PRO A 253 -11.88 0.98 26.63
N ALA A 254 -13.10 0.84 26.13
CA ALA A 254 -13.75 -0.46 25.94
C ALA A 254 -13.09 -1.35 24.84
N GLU A 255 -12.31 -0.76 23.95
CA GLU A 255 -11.61 -1.44 22.82
C GLU A 255 -10.13 -1.70 23.10
N GLU A 256 -9.62 -1.21 24.22
CA GLU A 256 -8.19 -1.29 24.56
C GLU A 256 -7.69 -2.74 24.65
N SER A 257 -8.49 -3.64 25.21
CA SER A 257 -8.22 -5.07 25.27
C SER A 257 -8.17 -5.72 23.87
N SER A 258 -8.99 -5.24 22.93
CA SER A 258 -9.00 -5.69 21.55
C SER A 258 -7.72 -5.24 20.82
N LEU A 259 -7.33 -3.99 21.00
CA LEU A 259 -6.10 -3.44 20.45
C LEU A 259 -4.86 -4.18 20.98
N GLN A 260 -4.79 -4.41 22.31
CA GLN A 260 -3.67 -5.15 22.89
C GLN A 260 -3.58 -6.57 22.31
N THR A 261 -4.70 -7.28 22.23
CA THR A 261 -4.75 -8.63 21.64
C THR A 261 -4.34 -8.62 20.16
N ALA A 262 -4.76 -7.60 19.41
CA ALA A 262 -4.38 -7.45 18.00
C ALA A 262 -2.87 -7.23 17.84
N ASN A 263 -2.28 -6.35 18.66
CA ASN A 263 -0.84 -6.06 18.65
C ASN A 263 0.00 -7.30 19.03
N GLU A 264 -0.46 -8.12 19.96
CA GLU A 264 0.24 -9.34 20.40
C GLU A 264 0.21 -10.44 19.34
N ARG A 265 -0.90 -10.59 18.62
CA ARG A 265 -1.13 -11.72 17.70
C ARG A 265 -0.73 -11.44 16.26
N TYR A 266 -0.81 -10.19 15.83
CA TYR A 266 -0.67 -9.82 14.42
C TYR A 266 0.40 -8.73 14.23
N PRO A 267 1.64 -9.10 13.88
CA PRO A 267 2.73 -8.13 13.66
C PRO A 267 2.38 -7.03 12.66
N LEU A 268 1.51 -7.31 11.68
CA LEU A 268 1.04 -6.33 10.70
C LEU A 268 0.35 -5.13 11.35
N VAL A 269 -0.34 -5.32 12.50
CA VAL A 269 -1.01 -4.23 13.24
C VAL A 269 0.04 -3.24 13.74
N LEU A 270 1.07 -3.73 14.44
CA LEU A 270 2.17 -2.89 14.92
C LEU A 270 2.97 -2.26 13.77
N MET A 271 3.17 -3.02 12.69
CA MET A 271 3.91 -2.55 11.52
C MET A 271 3.23 -1.32 10.92
N LEU A 272 1.91 -1.35 10.74
CA LEU A 272 1.16 -0.22 10.20
C LEU A 272 1.14 0.97 11.17
N GLN A 273 0.96 0.76 12.48
CA GLN A 273 1.03 1.81 13.50
C GLN A 273 2.39 2.52 13.49
N PHE A 274 3.48 1.76 13.37
CA PHE A 274 4.82 2.34 13.29
C PHE A 274 5.03 3.09 11.97
N ALA A 275 4.58 2.53 10.85
CA ALA A 275 4.70 3.17 9.56
C ALA A 275 3.96 4.51 9.51
N ASP A 276 2.74 4.57 10.03
CA ASP A 276 1.93 5.79 10.12
C ASP A 276 2.62 6.83 11.02
N SER A 277 3.08 6.43 12.22
CA SER A 277 3.80 7.30 13.15
C SER A 277 5.11 7.84 12.55
N LEU A 278 5.89 6.99 11.88
CA LEU A 278 7.15 7.38 11.23
C LEU A 278 6.92 8.31 10.04
N ALA A 279 5.83 8.14 9.30
CA ALA A 279 5.49 9.00 8.18
C ALA A 279 5.30 10.47 8.62
N ILE A 280 4.74 10.69 9.82
CA ILE A 280 4.56 12.03 10.39
C ILE A 280 5.90 12.65 10.82
N THR A 281 6.84 11.84 11.32
CA THR A 281 8.12 12.31 11.89
C THR A 281 9.22 12.49 10.83
N SER A 282 8.99 12.09 9.61
CA SER A 282 9.95 12.20 8.49
C SER A 282 10.17 13.65 8.00
N TYR A 283 9.81 14.65 8.83
CA TYR A 283 9.90 16.09 8.56
C TYR A 283 11.05 16.75 9.30
#